data_992cc226dd2184ec1ae4f89f2713626e
#
_entry.id   992cc226dd2184ec1ae4f89f2713626e
#
_cell.length_a   1.000
_cell.length_b   1.000
_cell.length_c   1.000
_cell.angle_alpha   90.00
_cell.angle_beta   90.00
_cell.angle_gamma   90.00
#
_symmetry.space_group_name_H-M   'P 1'
#
loop_
_entity.id
_entity.type
_entity.pdbx_description
1 polymer ?
#
loop_
_entity_poly.entity_id
_entity_poly.type
_entity_poly.pdbx_seq_one_letter_code
_entity_poly.pdbx_strand_id
1 'polypeptide(L)'
;MSDTLVLRAATPADAATIAATIAAAFAQYRGKLVPESGAFGETAEAIAAELSRGAGAIVAERNGEMVGCVMIQEREGDLYFGRLAVLPAARGTGLARRLIDAVEADARRRGLSGIRLGVRVVLTDNQRLFRSLGYREISREAHPGFDYPTSINMRKSLV
;
A
#
# COMPACT_ATOMS: atom_id res chain seq x y z
N MET A 1 0.79 -3.06 30.64
CA MET A 1 1.53 -2.32 29.59
C MET A 1 0.59 -1.90 28.50
N SER A 2 0.67 -0.66 28.10
CA SER A 2 -0.14 -0.18 26.99
C SER A 2 0.46 -0.63 25.66
N ASP A 3 -0.40 -1.09 24.75
CA ASP A 3 -0.05 -1.33 23.37
C ASP A 3 0.27 0.00 22.69
N THR A 4 1.50 0.17 22.23
CA THR A 4 1.92 1.39 21.56
C THR A 4 2.06 1.12 20.07
N LEU A 5 1.22 1.77 19.27
CA LEU A 5 1.31 1.75 17.81
C LEU A 5 1.99 3.02 17.34
N VAL A 6 3.07 2.85 16.59
CA VAL A 6 3.84 3.96 16.03
C VAL A 6 3.86 3.81 14.50
N LEU A 7 3.51 4.88 13.80
CA LEU A 7 3.67 4.97 12.35
C LEU A 7 4.84 5.91 12.06
N ARG A 8 5.76 5.46 11.21
CA ARG A 8 6.96 6.23 10.87
C ARG A 8 7.39 6.01 9.43
N ALA A 9 8.19 6.92 8.91
CA ALA A 9 8.83 6.72 7.62
C ALA A 9 9.85 5.60 7.71
N ALA A 10 9.92 4.79 6.66
CA ALA A 10 10.91 3.72 6.56
C ALA A 10 12.28 4.26 6.18
N THR A 11 13.32 3.52 6.56
CA THR A 11 14.68 3.72 6.09
C THR A 11 15.10 2.48 5.29
N PRO A 12 16.20 2.55 4.52
CA PRO A 12 16.67 1.35 3.78
C PRO A 12 16.92 0.13 4.68
N ALA A 13 17.23 0.33 5.95
CA ALA A 13 17.42 -0.77 6.90
C ALA A 13 16.13 -1.56 7.16
N ASP A 14 14.97 -1.00 6.83
CA ASP A 14 13.68 -1.67 6.99
C ASP A 14 13.32 -2.61 5.83
N ALA A 15 14.10 -2.60 4.76
CA ALA A 15 13.72 -3.28 3.50
C ALA A 15 13.40 -4.76 3.67
N ALA A 16 14.21 -5.50 4.42
CA ALA A 16 13.97 -6.93 4.63
C ALA A 16 12.69 -7.18 5.42
N THR A 17 12.42 -6.38 6.44
CA THR A 17 11.21 -6.52 7.26
C THR A 17 9.96 -6.10 6.47
N ILE A 18 10.08 -5.08 5.63
CA ILE A 18 9.00 -4.67 4.72
C ILE A 18 8.67 -5.81 3.76
N ALA A 19 9.68 -6.41 3.11
CA ALA A 19 9.46 -7.52 2.18
C ALA A 19 8.75 -8.70 2.86
N ALA A 20 9.18 -9.06 4.07
CA ALA A 20 8.57 -10.15 4.84
C ALA A 20 7.12 -9.81 5.23
N THR A 21 6.85 -8.56 5.61
CA THR A 21 5.51 -8.10 6.00
C THR A 21 4.57 -8.14 4.80
N ILE A 22 5.02 -7.68 3.64
CA ILE A 22 4.23 -7.73 2.39
C ILE A 22 3.92 -9.19 2.04
N ALA A 23 4.91 -10.08 2.06
CA ALA A 23 4.71 -11.48 1.73
C ALA A 23 3.69 -12.14 2.67
N ALA A 24 3.80 -11.91 3.97
CA ALA A 24 2.89 -12.48 4.96
C ALA A 24 1.45 -11.94 4.80
N ALA A 25 1.32 -10.63 4.56
CA ALA A 25 0.01 -10.00 4.42
C ALA A 25 -0.69 -10.42 3.12
N PHE A 26 0.06 -10.60 2.02
CA PHE A 26 -0.51 -10.95 0.72
C PHE A 26 -0.65 -12.45 0.51
N ALA A 27 -0.18 -13.28 1.42
CA ALA A 27 -0.28 -14.74 1.33
C ALA A 27 -1.74 -15.21 1.11
N GLN A 28 -2.71 -14.48 1.65
CA GLN A 28 -4.15 -14.78 1.45
C GLN A 28 -4.59 -14.74 0.00
N TYR A 29 -3.86 -14.02 -0.86
CA TYR A 29 -4.22 -13.88 -2.28
C TYR A 29 -3.48 -14.87 -3.18
N ARG A 30 -2.55 -15.66 -2.63
CA ARG A 30 -1.79 -16.60 -3.43
C ARG A 30 -2.72 -17.61 -4.11
N GLY A 31 -2.59 -17.73 -5.42
CA GLY A 31 -3.45 -18.61 -6.22
C GLY A 31 -4.87 -18.08 -6.47
N LYS A 32 -5.21 -16.87 -5.98
CA LYS A 32 -6.55 -16.29 -6.11
C LYS A 32 -6.64 -15.15 -7.10
N LEU A 33 -5.50 -14.58 -7.51
CA LEU A 33 -5.46 -13.48 -8.47
C LEU A 33 -4.82 -13.94 -9.77
N VAL A 34 -5.38 -13.48 -10.89
CA VAL A 34 -4.86 -13.76 -12.23
C VAL A 34 -4.68 -12.42 -12.94
N PRO A 35 -3.45 -12.03 -13.30
CA PRO A 35 -2.20 -12.68 -12.91
C PRO A 35 -1.94 -12.60 -11.41
N GLU A 36 -1.00 -13.40 -10.93
CA GLU A 36 -0.59 -13.39 -9.53
C GLU A 36 -0.14 -11.99 -9.11
N SER A 37 -0.27 -11.65 -7.83
CA SER A 37 0.14 -10.34 -7.34
C SER A 37 1.65 -10.14 -7.49
N GLY A 38 2.05 -8.96 -7.98
CA GLY A 38 3.46 -8.56 -8.02
C GLY A 38 4.10 -8.49 -6.63
N ALA A 39 3.30 -8.47 -5.56
CA ALA A 39 3.79 -8.47 -4.20
C ALA A 39 4.66 -9.70 -3.89
N PHE A 40 4.42 -10.82 -4.56
CA PHE A 40 5.21 -12.05 -4.36
C PHE A 40 6.60 -11.98 -5.00
N GLY A 41 6.85 -10.99 -5.84
CA GLY A 41 8.17 -10.72 -6.38
C GLY A 41 8.98 -9.68 -5.60
N GLU A 42 8.40 -9.13 -4.53
CA GLU A 42 9.10 -8.14 -3.72
C GLU A 42 10.17 -8.80 -2.87
N THR A 43 11.43 -8.37 -3.08
CA THR A 43 12.58 -8.83 -2.31
C THR A 43 13.13 -7.67 -1.47
N ALA A 44 13.93 -8.00 -0.46
CA ALA A 44 14.60 -6.97 0.34
C ALA A 44 15.46 -6.07 -0.56
N GLU A 45 16.14 -6.64 -1.56
CA GLU A 45 16.98 -5.91 -2.50
C GLU A 45 16.15 -4.96 -3.37
N ALA A 46 15.01 -5.43 -3.87
CA ALA A 46 14.12 -4.60 -4.70
C ALA A 46 13.56 -3.43 -3.90
N ILE A 47 13.13 -3.66 -2.68
CA ILE A 47 12.59 -2.62 -1.81
C ILE A 47 13.69 -1.62 -1.42
N ALA A 48 14.87 -2.10 -1.06
CA ALA A 48 16.00 -1.23 -0.75
C ALA A 48 16.35 -0.33 -1.95
N ALA A 49 16.30 -0.89 -3.17
CA ALA A 49 16.56 -0.13 -4.38
C ALA A 49 15.49 0.96 -4.60
N GLU A 50 14.22 0.65 -4.39
CA GLU A 50 13.13 1.63 -4.50
C GLU A 50 13.30 2.76 -3.49
N LEU A 51 13.60 2.43 -2.23
CA LEU A 51 13.82 3.43 -1.18
C LEU A 51 15.01 4.33 -1.50
N SER A 52 16.06 3.78 -2.12
CA SER A 52 17.25 4.54 -2.52
C SER A 52 16.98 5.45 -3.70
N ARG A 53 15.98 5.17 -4.54
CA ARG A 53 15.62 5.97 -5.72
C ARG A 53 14.58 7.07 -5.43
N GLY A 54 14.26 7.30 -4.17
CA GLY A 54 13.34 8.36 -3.79
C GLY A 54 11.90 7.92 -3.54
N ALA A 55 11.55 6.67 -3.81
CA ALA A 55 10.31 6.09 -3.30
C ALA A 55 10.43 5.96 -1.79
N GLY A 56 9.30 5.96 -1.09
CA GLY A 56 9.30 5.82 0.35
C GLY A 56 8.39 4.70 0.80
N ALA A 57 8.32 4.54 2.11
CA ALA A 57 7.36 3.66 2.74
C ALA A 57 7.01 4.20 4.11
N ILE A 58 5.80 3.91 4.56
CA ILE A 58 5.38 4.15 5.93
C ILE A 58 5.24 2.80 6.59
N VAL A 59 5.83 2.63 7.75
CA VAL A 59 5.76 1.39 8.52
C VAL A 59 5.01 1.62 9.82
N ALA A 60 4.24 0.61 10.21
CA ALA A 60 3.54 0.61 11.49
C ALA A 60 4.16 -0.43 12.39
N GLU A 61 4.55 0.00 13.58
CA GLU A 61 5.15 -0.86 14.59
C GLU A 61 4.29 -0.89 15.84
N ARG A 62 4.10 -2.08 16.39
CA ARG A 62 3.46 -2.26 17.69
C ARG A 62 4.47 -2.93 18.60
N ASN A 63 4.82 -2.24 19.70
CA ASN A 63 5.83 -2.73 20.64
C ASN A 63 7.16 -3.08 19.98
N GLY A 64 7.56 -2.25 18.99
CA GLY A 64 8.82 -2.42 18.27
C GLY A 64 8.80 -3.43 17.13
N GLU A 65 7.67 -4.12 16.89
CA GLU A 65 7.54 -5.07 15.78
C GLU A 65 6.69 -4.50 14.66
N MET A 66 7.14 -4.67 13.43
CA MET A 66 6.39 -4.21 12.26
C MET A 66 5.12 -5.07 12.09
N VAL A 67 3.97 -4.42 12.10
CA VAL A 67 2.66 -5.07 11.93
C VAL A 67 1.97 -4.66 10.64
N GLY A 68 2.48 -3.68 9.95
CA GLY A 68 1.96 -3.25 8.66
C GLY A 68 2.89 -2.25 7.99
N CYS A 69 2.65 -2.02 6.70
CA CYS A 69 3.41 -1.04 5.92
C CYS A 69 2.65 -0.67 4.65
N VAL A 70 3.12 0.37 3.99
CA VAL A 70 2.60 0.80 2.68
C VAL A 70 3.75 1.47 1.93
N MET A 71 3.88 1.13 0.63
CA MET A 71 4.86 1.78 -0.24
C MET A 71 4.25 3.04 -0.83
N ILE A 72 5.05 4.10 -0.96
CA ILE A 72 4.60 5.37 -1.53
C ILE A 72 5.58 5.86 -2.59
N GLN A 73 5.04 6.59 -3.58
CA GLN A 73 5.83 7.18 -4.65
C GLN A 73 5.11 8.39 -5.22
N GLU A 74 5.82 9.49 -5.44
CA GLU A 74 5.24 10.64 -6.14
C GLU A 74 5.10 10.32 -7.62
N ARG A 75 3.94 10.61 -8.19
CA ARG A 75 3.64 10.45 -9.61
C ARG A 75 2.74 11.60 -10.08
N GLU A 76 3.23 12.39 -11.02
CA GLU A 76 2.43 13.41 -11.71
C GLU A 76 1.66 14.35 -10.77
N GLY A 77 2.32 14.78 -9.69
CA GLY A 77 1.71 15.71 -8.72
C GLY A 77 0.81 15.05 -7.67
N ASP A 78 0.68 13.74 -7.71
CA ASP A 78 -0.04 12.96 -6.71
C ASP A 78 0.92 12.06 -5.94
N LEU A 79 0.49 11.58 -4.78
CA LEU A 79 1.19 10.52 -4.07
C LEU A 79 0.48 9.20 -4.36
N TYR A 80 1.21 8.29 -5.01
CA TYR A 80 0.72 6.93 -5.27
C TYR A 80 1.10 6.04 -4.09
N PHE A 81 0.16 5.22 -3.61
CA PHE A 81 0.50 4.18 -2.67
C PHE A 81 0.15 2.79 -3.20
N GLY A 82 0.95 1.82 -2.80
CA GLY A 82 0.74 0.43 -3.16
C GLY A 82 1.29 -0.49 -2.08
N ARG A 83 1.09 -1.77 -2.25
CA ARG A 83 1.54 -2.78 -1.28
C ARG A 83 1.09 -2.46 0.15
N LEU A 84 -0.15 -1.99 0.31
CA LEU A 84 -0.73 -1.78 1.63
C LEU A 84 -0.84 -3.15 2.32
N ALA A 85 -0.07 -3.35 3.35
CA ALA A 85 0.08 -4.64 4.01
C ALA A 85 -0.22 -4.53 5.50
N VAL A 86 -1.10 -5.40 5.99
CA VAL A 86 -1.41 -5.53 7.41
C VAL A 86 -1.27 -7.00 7.76
N LEU A 87 -0.44 -7.33 8.74
CA LEU A 87 -0.26 -8.71 9.17
C LEU A 87 -1.60 -9.31 9.64
N PRO A 88 -1.83 -10.61 9.41
CA PRO A 88 -3.10 -11.24 9.79
C PRO A 88 -3.52 -10.98 11.24
N ALA A 89 -2.58 -11.01 12.18
CA ALA A 89 -2.86 -10.78 13.59
C ALA A 89 -3.28 -9.34 13.91
N ALA A 90 -2.98 -8.39 13.02
CA ALA A 90 -3.30 -6.97 13.22
C ALA A 90 -4.56 -6.54 12.44
N ARG A 91 -5.19 -7.45 11.70
CA ARG A 91 -6.42 -7.14 10.96
C ARG A 91 -7.59 -6.88 11.90
N GLY A 92 -8.54 -6.08 11.43
CA GLY A 92 -9.72 -5.73 12.23
C GLY A 92 -9.46 -4.68 13.30
N THR A 93 -8.27 -4.07 13.32
CA THR A 93 -7.88 -3.05 14.30
C THR A 93 -7.93 -1.63 13.75
N GLY A 94 -8.31 -1.45 12.48
CA GLY A 94 -8.29 -0.14 11.82
C GLY A 94 -6.91 0.28 11.33
N LEU A 95 -5.95 -0.62 11.31
CA LEU A 95 -4.56 -0.29 10.94
C LEU A 95 -4.44 0.14 9.48
N ALA A 96 -5.15 -0.53 8.55
CA ALA A 96 -5.13 -0.15 7.13
C ALA A 96 -5.56 1.31 6.96
N ARG A 97 -6.64 1.71 7.63
CA ARG A 97 -7.13 3.08 7.59
C ARG A 97 -6.11 4.06 8.15
N ARG A 98 -5.44 3.71 9.24
CA ARG A 98 -4.41 4.56 9.83
C ARG A 98 -3.20 4.73 8.90
N LEU A 99 -2.81 3.69 8.19
CA LEU A 99 -1.76 3.76 7.18
C LEU A 99 -2.16 4.68 6.04
N ILE A 100 -3.40 4.57 5.56
CA ILE A 100 -3.92 5.45 4.50
C ILE A 100 -3.97 6.90 5.00
N ASP A 101 -4.43 7.15 6.22
CA ASP A 101 -4.45 8.49 6.80
C ASP A 101 -3.03 9.08 6.86
N ALA A 102 -2.04 8.26 7.19
CA ALA A 102 -0.63 8.69 7.21
C ALA A 102 -0.12 9.04 5.81
N VAL A 103 -0.52 8.27 4.79
CA VAL A 103 -0.20 8.60 3.39
C VAL A 103 -0.80 9.95 3.01
N GLU A 104 -2.05 10.18 3.36
CA GLU A 104 -2.73 11.45 3.04
C GLU A 104 -2.06 12.63 3.76
N ALA A 105 -1.69 12.45 5.02
CA ALA A 105 -0.98 13.48 5.76
C ALA A 105 0.38 13.80 5.12
N ASP A 106 1.08 12.77 4.66
CA ASP A 106 2.37 12.95 3.98
C ASP A 106 2.21 13.70 2.66
N ALA A 107 1.19 13.36 1.88
CA ALA A 107 0.89 14.05 0.63
C ALA A 107 0.59 15.54 0.86
N ARG A 108 -0.17 15.85 1.92
CA ARG A 108 -0.45 17.25 2.27
C ARG A 108 0.82 18.00 2.66
N ARG A 109 1.69 17.38 3.44
CA ARG A 109 2.98 18.00 3.80
C ARG A 109 3.85 18.30 2.57
N ARG A 110 3.77 17.46 1.56
CA ARG A 110 4.52 17.63 0.30
C ARG A 110 3.85 18.60 -0.66
N GLY A 111 2.65 19.10 -0.35
CA GLY A 111 1.91 19.98 -1.24
C GLY A 111 1.34 19.30 -2.47
N LEU A 112 1.10 18.00 -2.41
CA LEU A 112 0.57 17.24 -3.53
C LEU A 112 -0.95 17.37 -3.61
N SER A 113 -1.48 17.20 -4.83
CA SER A 113 -2.89 17.48 -5.13
C SER A 113 -3.83 16.32 -4.82
N GLY A 114 -3.34 15.11 -4.77
CA GLY A 114 -4.19 13.95 -4.55
C GLY A 114 -3.42 12.68 -4.22
N ILE A 115 -4.18 11.64 -4.01
CA ILE A 115 -3.68 10.30 -3.72
C ILE A 115 -4.17 9.36 -4.82
N ARG A 116 -3.31 8.47 -5.29
CA ARG A 116 -3.68 7.44 -6.27
C ARG A 116 -3.34 6.05 -5.74
N LEU A 117 -4.11 5.09 -6.17
CA LEU A 117 -3.88 3.67 -5.88
C LEU A 117 -4.36 2.82 -7.04
N GLY A 118 -3.89 1.57 -7.09
CA GLY A 118 -4.42 0.53 -7.96
C GLY A 118 -5.00 -0.59 -7.11
N VAL A 119 -6.14 -1.12 -7.53
CA VAL A 119 -6.77 -2.26 -6.85
C VAL A 119 -7.28 -3.25 -7.89
N ARG A 120 -7.14 -4.55 -7.60
CA ARG A 120 -7.64 -5.59 -8.51
C ARG A 120 -9.15 -5.53 -8.64
N VAL A 121 -9.65 -5.75 -9.85
CA VAL A 121 -11.10 -5.71 -10.14
C VAL A 121 -11.87 -6.72 -9.28
N VAL A 122 -11.27 -7.87 -8.97
CA VAL A 122 -11.92 -8.92 -8.19
C VAL A 122 -11.90 -8.68 -6.68
N LEU A 123 -11.11 -7.73 -6.19
CA LEU A 123 -11.02 -7.42 -4.76
C LEU A 123 -12.06 -6.38 -4.36
N THR A 124 -13.33 -6.79 -4.38
CA THR A 124 -14.46 -5.88 -4.16
C THR A 124 -14.52 -5.29 -2.75
N ASP A 125 -14.06 -6.03 -1.74
CA ASP A 125 -14.01 -5.52 -0.37
C ASP A 125 -12.99 -4.40 -0.23
N ASN A 126 -11.82 -4.54 -0.87
CA ASN A 126 -10.81 -3.50 -0.87
C ASN A 126 -11.32 -2.24 -1.58
N GLN A 127 -12.00 -2.41 -2.72
CA GLN A 127 -12.63 -1.29 -3.43
C GLN A 127 -13.64 -0.57 -2.55
N ARG A 128 -14.44 -1.32 -1.80
CA ARG A 128 -15.44 -0.77 -0.91
C ARG A 128 -14.80 0.07 0.19
N LEU A 129 -13.71 -0.43 0.78
CA LEU A 129 -12.95 0.32 1.76
C LEU A 129 -12.45 1.65 1.18
N PHE A 130 -11.80 1.60 0.02
CA PHE A 130 -11.24 2.82 -0.60
C PHE A 130 -12.34 3.81 -0.94
N ARG A 131 -13.47 3.35 -1.48
CA ARG A 131 -14.61 4.23 -1.76
C ARG A 131 -15.15 4.89 -0.49
N SER A 132 -15.21 4.15 0.61
CA SER A 132 -15.66 4.70 1.89
C SER A 132 -14.74 5.79 2.42
N LEU A 133 -13.47 5.79 2.00
CA LEU A 133 -12.48 6.80 2.39
C LEU A 133 -12.40 7.97 1.41
N GLY A 134 -13.25 8.00 0.39
CA GLY A 134 -13.34 9.11 -0.57
C GLY A 134 -12.60 8.88 -1.88
N TYR A 135 -12.09 7.69 -2.13
CA TYR A 135 -11.43 7.36 -3.40
C TYR A 135 -12.47 7.04 -4.46
N ARG A 136 -12.22 7.48 -5.68
CA ARG A 136 -13.10 7.26 -6.83
C ARG A 136 -12.34 6.64 -7.98
N GLU A 137 -12.98 5.76 -8.72
CA GLU A 137 -12.40 5.16 -9.92
C GLU A 137 -12.14 6.24 -10.98
N ILE A 138 -10.92 6.24 -11.55
CA ILE A 138 -10.56 7.15 -12.64
C ILE A 138 -10.28 6.41 -13.95
N SER A 139 -9.83 5.16 -13.89
CA SER A 139 -9.58 4.35 -15.08
C SER A 139 -9.45 2.89 -14.71
N ARG A 140 -9.43 2.04 -15.74
CA ARG A 140 -9.16 0.60 -15.59
C ARG A 140 -8.07 0.21 -16.58
N GLU A 141 -7.30 -0.78 -16.22
CA GLU A 141 -6.28 -1.32 -17.12
C GLU A 141 -6.20 -2.83 -17.03
N ALA A 142 -5.73 -3.43 -18.14
CA ALA A 142 -5.45 -4.85 -18.20
C ALA A 142 -3.97 -5.07 -17.94
N HIS A 143 -3.64 -6.14 -17.20
CA HIS A 143 -2.25 -6.58 -17.11
C HIS A 143 -1.78 -7.10 -18.48
N PRO A 144 -0.47 -7.07 -18.76
CA PRO A 144 0.05 -7.60 -20.03
C PRO A 144 -0.45 -9.02 -20.29
N GLY A 145 -0.93 -9.25 -21.52
CA GLY A 145 -1.46 -10.56 -21.93
C GLY A 145 -2.95 -10.75 -21.66
N PHE A 146 -3.64 -9.77 -21.08
CA PHE A 146 -5.07 -9.84 -20.83
C PHE A 146 -5.80 -8.83 -21.73
N ASP A 147 -6.98 -9.23 -22.23
CA ASP A 147 -7.81 -8.39 -23.11
C ASP A 147 -9.03 -7.80 -22.37
N TYR A 148 -9.05 -7.92 -21.05
CA TYR A 148 -10.10 -7.36 -20.20
C TYR A 148 -9.47 -6.67 -18.98
N PRO A 149 -10.15 -5.69 -18.36
CA PRO A 149 -9.60 -4.99 -17.19
C PRO A 149 -9.37 -5.92 -16.02
N THR A 150 -8.18 -5.85 -15.44
CA THR A 150 -7.78 -6.61 -14.26
C THR A 150 -7.52 -5.72 -13.04
N SER A 151 -7.37 -4.41 -13.26
CA SER A 151 -7.04 -3.44 -12.22
C SER A 151 -7.84 -2.17 -12.40
N ILE A 152 -8.20 -1.55 -11.28
CA ILE A 152 -8.89 -0.27 -11.22
C ILE A 152 -7.93 0.75 -10.63
N ASN A 153 -7.78 1.90 -11.29
CA ASN A 153 -7.05 3.03 -10.75
C ASN A 153 -8.04 3.95 -10.04
N MET A 154 -7.74 4.32 -8.81
CA MET A 154 -8.58 5.18 -8.00
C MET A 154 -7.80 6.41 -7.55
N ARG A 155 -8.52 7.49 -7.31
CA ARG A 155 -7.94 8.76 -6.87
C ARG A 155 -8.82 9.46 -5.85
N LYS A 156 -8.16 10.11 -4.89
CA LYS A 156 -8.80 11.03 -3.95
C LYS A 156 -8.13 12.39 -4.09
N SER A 157 -8.93 13.44 -4.35
CA SER A 157 -8.44 14.81 -4.38
C SER A 157 -8.22 15.33 -2.97
N LEU A 158 -7.11 16.06 -2.76
CA LEU A 158 -6.80 16.72 -1.48
C LEU A 158 -7.12 18.23 -1.53
N VAL A 159 -7.63 18.70 -2.65
CA VAL A 159 -7.99 20.11 -2.85
C VAL A 159 -9.48 20.28 -3.14
#